data_e75346cdee286dd7aa0f621c20de18fe
#
_entry.id   e75346cdee286dd7aa0f621c20de18fe
#
_cell.length_a   1.000
_cell.length_b   1.000
_cell.length_c   1.000
_cell.angle_alpha   90.00
_cell.angle_beta   90.00
_cell.angle_gamma   90.00
#
_symmetry.space_group_name_H-M   'P 1'
#
loop_
_entity.id
_entity.type
_entity.pdbx_description
1 polymer ?
#
loop_
_entity_poly.entity_id
_entity_poly.type
_entity_poly.pdbx_seq_one_letter_code
_entity_poly.pdbx_strand_id
1 'polypeptide(L)'
;MMAPVTKILVPTDFSATADVALEYAKVLAGQLGASLHLLHVFSDPYAPAAYAPEVYARLPPSLRQQAIEQARECLRQRLTANEEEQFRGTYDIVSGLTAKQIVEYADDKGIDLIVMGTHGRRGVAHLLLGSVAEHVVRTAACPVLTVRKPGTQTHEHADQPTTIEKVAC
;
A
#
# COMPACT_ATOMS: atom_id res chain seq x y z
N MET A 1 -14.60 -11.12 -22.51
CA MET A 1 -14.00 -12.13 -21.62
C MET A 1 -12.91 -11.40 -20.84
N MET A 2 -12.95 -11.38 -19.53
CA MET A 2 -11.87 -10.77 -18.74
C MET A 2 -10.61 -11.62 -18.85
N ALA A 3 -9.45 -10.95 -19.00
CA ALA A 3 -8.16 -11.65 -18.97
C ALA A 3 -7.94 -12.30 -17.59
N PRO A 4 -7.28 -13.48 -17.52
CA PRO A 4 -6.97 -14.10 -16.25
C PRO A 4 -5.99 -13.23 -15.45
N VAL A 5 -6.17 -13.18 -14.13
CA VAL A 5 -5.22 -12.51 -13.24
C VAL A 5 -4.01 -13.44 -13.04
N THR A 6 -2.87 -13.05 -13.58
CA THR A 6 -1.61 -13.81 -13.52
C THR A 6 -0.53 -13.12 -12.72
N LYS A 7 -0.64 -11.81 -12.52
CA LYS A 7 0.30 -10.99 -11.75
C LYS A 7 -0.44 -10.07 -10.80
N ILE A 8 -0.11 -10.17 -9.52
CA ILE A 8 -0.69 -9.34 -8.46
C ILE A 8 0.41 -8.43 -7.89
N LEU A 9 0.17 -7.12 -7.87
CA LEU A 9 1.04 -6.13 -7.23
C LEU A 9 0.56 -5.85 -5.81
N VAL A 10 1.49 -5.89 -4.86
CA VAL A 10 1.26 -5.51 -3.47
C VAL A 10 2.19 -4.37 -3.08
N PRO A 11 1.74 -3.12 -3.18
CA PRO A 11 2.48 -1.99 -2.65
C PRO A 11 2.49 -2.04 -1.12
N THR A 12 3.67 -1.85 -0.52
CA THR A 12 3.82 -1.85 0.94
C THR A 12 4.60 -0.65 1.45
N ASP A 13 4.13 -0.09 2.54
CA ASP A 13 4.84 0.88 3.38
C ASP A 13 5.29 0.26 4.71
N PHE A 14 5.20 -1.07 4.81
CA PHE A 14 5.50 -1.86 6.00
C PHE A 14 4.54 -1.59 7.18
N SER A 15 3.38 -1.02 6.93
CA SER A 15 2.33 -0.85 7.94
C SER A 15 1.55 -2.15 8.14
N ALA A 16 0.90 -2.27 9.31
CA ALA A 16 0.04 -3.41 9.61
C ALA A 16 -1.13 -3.57 8.62
N THR A 17 -1.60 -2.47 8.00
CA THR A 17 -2.64 -2.53 6.97
C THR A 17 -2.10 -3.08 5.66
N ALA A 18 -0.86 -2.73 5.31
CA ALA A 18 -0.18 -3.31 4.15
C ALA A 18 0.10 -4.81 4.35
N ASP A 19 0.42 -5.23 5.58
CA ASP A 19 0.58 -6.65 5.90
C ASP A 19 -0.72 -7.44 5.72
N VAL A 20 -1.86 -6.89 6.16
CA VAL A 20 -3.18 -7.51 5.92
C VAL A 20 -3.48 -7.60 4.42
N ALA A 21 -3.14 -6.57 3.64
CA ALA A 21 -3.31 -6.61 2.18
C ALA A 21 -2.44 -7.70 1.53
N LEU A 22 -1.21 -7.91 2.02
CA LEU A 22 -0.32 -8.98 1.56
C LEU A 22 -0.92 -10.36 1.84
N GLU A 23 -1.48 -10.59 3.03
CA GLU A 23 -2.13 -11.87 3.35
C GLU A 23 -3.33 -12.15 2.42
N TYR A 24 -4.15 -11.16 2.11
CA TYR A 24 -5.20 -11.30 1.09
C TYR A 24 -4.63 -11.61 -0.30
N ALA A 25 -3.55 -10.94 -0.69
CA ALA A 25 -2.89 -11.18 -1.97
C ALA A 25 -2.32 -12.60 -2.09
N LYS A 26 -1.74 -13.16 -1.01
CA LYS A 26 -1.26 -14.55 -0.96
C LYS A 26 -2.40 -15.55 -1.19
N VAL A 27 -3.55 -15.34 -0.54
CA VAL A 27 -4.74 -16.19 -0.76
C VAL A 27 -5.20 -16.15 -2.22
N LEU A 28 -5.32 -14.94 -2.78
CA LEU A 28 -5.72 -14.77 -4.18
C LEU A 28 -4.71 -15.37 -5.14
N ALA A 29 -3.41 -15.13 -4.92
CA ALA A 29 -2.35 -15.69 -5.75
C ALA A 29 -2.37 -17.23 -5.74
N GLY A 30 -2.60 -17.84 -4.58
CA GLY A 30 -2.74 -19.29 -4.46
C GLY A 30 -3.94 -19.86 -5.22
N GLN A 31 -5.08 -19.17 -5.17
CA GLN A 31 -6.29 -19.59 -5.87
C GLN A 31 -6.22 -19.39 -7.40
N LEU A 32 -5.55 -18.33 -7.84
CA LEU A 32 -5.48 -17.94 -9.26
C LEU A 32 -4.22 -18.47 -9.97
N GLY A 33 -3.25 -19.01 -9.23
CA GLY A 33 -1.94 -19.38 -9.77
C GLY A 33 -1.12 -18.16 -10.21
N ALA A 34 -1.39 -16.99 -9.61
CA ALA A 34 -0.74 -15.74 -9.96
C ALA A 34 0.61 -15.56 -9.26
N SER A 35 1.50 -14.76 -9.86
CA SER A 35 2.74 -14.31 -9.22
C SER A 35 2.51 -13.07 -8.35
N LEU A 36 3.31 -12.92 -7.29
CA LEU A 36 3.29 -11.76 -6.40
C LEU A 36 4.46 -10.82 -6.70
N HIS A 37 4.14 -9.56 -6.92
CA HIS A 37 5.10 -8.46 -7.02
C HIS A 37 4.96 -7.58 -5.78
N LEU A 38 5.99 -7.57 -4.92
CA LEU A 38 6.05 -6.71 -3.75
C LEU A 38 6.81 -5.43 -4.09
N LEU A 39 6.18 -4.30 -3.94
CA LEU A 39 6.75 -2.99 -4.27
C LEU A 39 6.81 -2.10 -3.05
N HIS A 40 7.99 -1.59 -2.75
CA HIS A 40 8.14 -0.45 -1.83
C HIS A 40 8.54 0.81 -2.60
N VAL A 41 7.78 1.88 -2.42
CA VAL A 41 8.15 3.18 -2.97
C VAL A 41 8.92 3.96 -1.90
N PHE A 42 10.21 4.10 -2.12
CA PHE A 42 11.10 4.85 -1.24
C PHE A 42 10.82 6.34 -1.40
N SER A 43 10.24 6.94 -0.35
CA SER A 43 10.15 8.39 -0.23
C SER A 43 11.41 8.86 0.47
N ASP A 44 12.23 9.64 -0.21
CA ASP A 44 13.47 10.17 0.37
C ASP A 44 13.14 10.97 1.65
N PRO A 45 13.56 10.52 2.84
CA PRO A 45 13.26 11.22 4.09
C PRO A 45 13.94 12.59 4.16
N TYR A 46 14.93 12.83 3.29
CA TYR A 46 15.64 14.08 3.19
C TYR A 46 15.12 14.98 2.06
N ALA A 47 14.10 14.56 1.32
CA ALA A 47 13.49 15.39 0.27
C ALA A 47 13.06 16.79 0.76
N PRO A 48 12.55 16.98 2.01
CA PRO A 48 12.33 18.33 2.54
C PRO A 48 13.58 19.17 2.64
N ALA A 49 14.77 18.57 2.87
CA ALA A 49 16.04 19.28 2.90
C ALA A 49 16.50 19.72 1.50
N ALA A 50 15.89 19.21 0.42
CA ALA A 50 16.14 19.70 -0.94
C ALA A 50 15.70 21.16 -1.16
N TYR A 51 14.81 21.69 -0.30
CA TYR A 51 14.49 23.13 -0.24
C TYR A 51 15.61 23.95 0.42
N ALA A 52 16.59 23.29 1.06
CA ALA A 52 17.80 23.90 1.59
C ALA A 52 19.02 23.15 1.00
N PRO A 53 19.45 23.51 -0.23
CA PRO A 53 20.48 22.76 -0.97
C PRO A 53 21.78 22.58 -0.20
N GLU A 54 22.14 23.55 0.65
CA GLU A 54 23.35 23.49 1.49
C GLU A 54 23.26 22.40 2.57
N VAL A 55 22.06 22.13 3.08
CA VAL A 55 21.82 21.08 4.08
C VAL A 55 21.80 19.71 3.39
N TYR A 56 21.15 19.62 2.23
CA TYR A 56 21.08 18.39 1.46
C TYR A 56 22.47 17.94 0.98
N ALA A 57 23.30 18.88 0.53
CA ALA A 57 24.67 18.59 0.08
C ALA A 57 25.61 18.09 1.21
N ARG A 58 25.26 18.33 2.47
CA ARG A 58 26.03 17.85 3.64
C ARG A 58 25.61 16.47 4.14
N LEU A 59 24.48 15.93 3.65
CA LEU A 59 24.03 14.59 4.03
C LEU A 59 24.91 13.55 3.34
N PRO A 60 25.50 12.61 4.09
CA PRO A 60 26.28 11.55 3.47
C PRO A 60 25.43 10.73 2.52
N PRO A 61 25.85 10.51 1.26
CA PRO A 61 25.14 9.63 0.30
C PRO A 61 24.90 8.23 0.86
N SER A 62 25.75 7.78 1.78
CA SER A 62 25.63 6.50 2.47
C SER A 62 24.34 6.35 3.28
N LEU A 63 23.78 7.43 3.83
CA LEU A 63 22.53 7.34 4.62
C LEU A 63 21.36 6.95 3.76
N ARG A 64 21.24 7.52 2.55
CA ARG A 64 20.19 7.14 1.58
C ARG A 64 20.35 5.69 1.14
N GLN A 65 21.58 5.29 0.85
CA GLN A 65 21.87 3.92 0.44
C GLN A 65 21.55 2.91 1.54
N GLN A 66 21.91 3.23 2.80
CA GLN A 66 21.57 2.40 3.95
C GLN A 66 20.06 2.26 4.16
N ALA A 67 19.30 3.36 4.01
CA ALA A 67 17.85 3.33 4.13
C ALA A 67 17.18 2.47 3.03
N ILE A 68 17.68 2.54 1.80
CA ILE A 68 17.20 1.69 0.69
C ILE A 68 17.53 0.22 0.96
N GLU A 69 18.73 -0.09 1.43
CA GLU A 69 19.12 -1.48 1.72
C GLU A 69 18.33 -2.07 2.88
N GLN A 70 18.08 -1.29 3.92
CA GLN A 70 17.19 -1.69 5.02
C GLN A 70 15.76 -1.94 4.53
N ALA A 71 15.22 -1.07 3.66
CA ALA A 71 13.91 -1.30 3.07
C ALA A 71 13.87 -2.56 2.21
N ARG A 72 14.96 -2.85 1.48
CA ARG A 72 15.10 -4.08 0.67
C ARG A 72 15.07 -5.33 1.53
N GLU A 73 15.79 -5.32 2.63
CA GLU A 73 15.79 -6.43 3.58
C GLU A 73 14.40 -6.63 4.21
N CYS A 74 13.75 -5.54 4.66
CA CYS A 74 12.38 -5.60 5.16
C CYS A 74 11.39 -6.15 4.12
N LEU A 75 11.60 -5.83 2.84
CA LEU A 75 10.72 -6.29 1.75
C LEU A 75 10.89 -7.80 1.50
N ARG A 76 12.13 -8.29 1.50
CA ARG A 76 12.43 -9.72 1.33
C ARG A 76 11.87 -10.59 2.44
N GLN A 77 11.83 -10.07 3.66
CA GLN A 77 11.29 -10.79 4.83
C GLN A 77 9.76 -10.92 4.82
N ARG A 78 9.05 -10.35 3.84
CA ARG A 78 7.58 -10.41 3.74
C ARG A 78 7.05 -11.72 3.22
N LEU A 79 7.85 -12.49 2.50
CA LEU A 79 7.54 -13.85 2.09
C LEU A 79 8.55 -14.81 2.71
N THR A 80 8.08 -15.96 3.15
CA THR A 80 8.96 -17.09 3.48
C THR A 80 9.56 -17.68 2.20
N ALA A 81 10.63 -18.45 2.30
CA ALA A 81 11.25 -19.08 1.13
C ALA A 81 10.27 -19.97 0.34
N ASN A 82 9.37 -20.67 1.04
CA ASN A 82 8.33 -21.48 0.40
C ASN A 82 7.30 -20.63 -0.34
N GLU A 83 6.89 -19.49 0.25
CA GLU A 83 5.95 -18.56 -0.39
C GLU A 83 6.58 -17.84 -1.58
N GLU A 84 7.86 -17.48 -1.49
CA GLU A 84 8.61 -16.89 -2.60
C GLU A 84 8.64 -17.83 -3.82
N GLU A 85 8.94 -19.10 -3.60
CA GLU A 85 8.92 -20.13 -4.65
C GLU A 85 7.49 -20.35 -5.17
N GLN A 86 6.52 -20.55 -4.27
CA GLN A 86 5.13 -20.82 -4.59
C GLN A 86 4.52 -19.71 -5.44
N PHE A 87 4.74 -18.44 -5.06
CA PHE A 87 4.15 -17.29 -5.72
C PHE A 87 5.08 -16.63 -6.74
N ARG A 88 6.23 -17.21 -7.03
CA ARG A 88 7.24 -16.59 -7.91
C ARG A 88 7.46 -15.12 -7.54
N GLY A 89 7.70 -14.91 -6.23
CA GLY A 89 7.80 -13.61 -5.62
C GLY A 89 8.87 -12.72 -6.25
N THR A 90 8.54 -11.46 -6.53
CA THR A 90 9.50 -10.43 -6.95
C THR A 90 9.46 -9.25 -5.99
N TYR A 91 10.61 -8.60 -5.81
CA TYR A 91 10.78 -7.52 -4.84
C TYR A 91 11.45 -6.33 -5.51
N ASP A 92 10.74 -5.21 -5.57
CA ASP A 92 11.25 -3.99 -6.18
C ASP A 92 11.14 -2.79 -5.24
N ILE A 93 12.16 -1.94 -5.31
CA ILE A 93 12.16 -0.63 -4.65
C ILE A 93 12.34 0.44 -5.73
N VAL A 94 11.39 1.35 -5.80
CA VAL A 94 11.45 2.51 -6.67
C VAL A 94 11.43 3.79 -5.85
N SER A 95 11.94 4.88 -6.38
CA SER A 95 11.93 6.19 -5.70
C SER A 95 11.01 7.16 -6.42
N GLY A 96 10.25 7.95 -5.66
CA GLY A 96 9.40 8.99 -6.25
C GLY A 96 8.10 9.24 -5.51
N LEU A 97 7.13 9.80 -6.22
CA LEU A 97 5.79 10.02 -5.69
C LEU A 97 5.04 8.69 -5.61
N THR A 98 4.70 8.28 -4.40
CA THR A 98 4.23 6.92 -4.09
C THR A 98 3.12 6.44 -5.01
N ALA A 99 2.03 7.18 -5.13
CA ALA A 99 0.88 6.74 -5.93
C ALA A 99 1.22 6.67 -7.43
N LYS A 100 1.99 7.63 -7.94
CA LYS A 100 2.43 7.65 -9.32
C LYS A 100 3.33 6.44 -9.63
N GLN A 101 4.30 6.15 -8.77
CA GLN A 101 5.22 5.03 -8.96
C GLN A 101 4.52 3.67 -8.91
N ILE A 102 3.47 3.52 -8.10
CA ILE A 102 2.66 2.30 -8.07
C ILE A 102 1.96 2.08 -9.41
N VAL A 103 1.34 3.12 -9.96
CA VAL A 103 0.61 3.04 -11.24
C VAL A 103 1.58 2.78 -12.40
N GLU A 104 2.67 3.54 -12.49
CA GLU A 104 3.71 3.35 -13.51
C GLU A 104 4.31 1.93 -13.46
N TYR A 105 4.61 1.43 -12.27
CA TYR A 105 5.09 0.07 -12.10
C TYR A 105 4.07 -0.98 -12.57
N ALA A 106 2.79 -0.78 -12.25
CA ALA A 106 1.74 -1.70 -12.65
C ALA A 106 1.61 -1.77 -14.18
N ASP A 107 1.67 -0.64 -14.86
CA ASP A 107 1.61 -0.56 -16.31
C ASP A 107 2.86 -1.19 -16.96
N ASP A 108 4.06 -0.84 -16.49
CA ASP A 108 5.33 -1.34 -17.03
C ASP A 108 5.51 -2.85 -16.88
N LYS A 109 5.02 -3.43 -15.78
CA LYS A 109 5.13 -4.87 -15.50
C LYS A 109 3.95 -5.68 -16.01
N GLY A 110 2.91 -5.02 -16.52
CA GLY A 110 1.68 -5.66 -16.97
C GLY A 110 0.99 -6.37 -15.80
N ILE A 111 0.75 -5.64 -14.71
CA ILE A 111 0.04 -6.12 -13.53
C ILE A 111 -1.45 -6.23 -13.83
N ASP A 112 -2.05 -7.35 -13.44
CA ASP A 112 -3.48 -7.61 -13.67
C ASP A 112 -4.36 -7.18 -12.50
N LEU A 113 -3.79 -7.09 -11.29
CA LEU A 113 -4.50 -6.70 -10.06
C LEU A 113 -3.54 -6.03 -9.08
N ILE A 114 -3.95 -4.89 -8.52
CA ILE A 114 -3.26 -4.28 -7.38
C ILE A 114 -4.05 -4.63 -6.11
N VAL A 115 -3.36 -5.12 -5.06
CA VAL A 115 -3.93 -5.36 -3.73
C VAL A 115 -3.19 -4.50 -2.73
N MET A 116 -3.89 -3.55 -2.09
CA MET A 116 -3.25 -2.58 -1.20
C MET A 116 -4.09 -2.22 0.01
N GLY A 117 -3.45 -1.75 1.06
CA GLY A 117 -4.13 -1.23 2.24
C GLY A 117 -4.88 0.07 1.95
N THR A 118 -6.03 0.27 2.60
CA THR A 118 -6.78 1.54 2.51
C THR A 118 -6.03 2.71 3.11
N HIS A 119 -5.16 2.47 4.13
CA HIS A 119 -4.38 3.48 4.83
C HIS A 119 -2.97 2.98 5.05
N GLY A 120 -2.00 3.89 4.97
CA GLY A 120 -0.61 3.63 5.32
C GLY A 120 -0.28 4.07 6.76
N ARG A 121 1.01 4.30 7.05
CA ARG A 121 1.56 4.67 8.37
C ARG A 121 0.91 5.90 9.01
N ARG A 122 0.33 6.81 8.23
CA ARG A 122 -0.30 8.06 8.69
C ARG A 122 -1.83 7.97 8.71
N GLY A 123 -2.40 6.75 8.74
CA GLY A 123 -3.83 6.52 8.64
C GLY A 123 -4.65 7.41 9.59
N VAL A 124 -5.47 8.28 9.02
CA VAL A 124 -6.43 9.09 9.78
C VAL A 124 -7.71 8.27 9.89
N ALA A 125 -8.12 7.97 11.13
CA ALA A 125 -9.24 7.06 11.43
C ALA A 125 -10.60 7.46 10.83
N HIS A 126 -10.73 8.70 10.35
CA HIS A 126 -11.99 9.25 9.82
C HIS A 126 -12.06 9.28 8.28
N LEU A 127 -11.01 8.89 7.56
CA LEU A 127 -11.02 8.85 6.11
C LEU A 127 -11.31 7.42 5.63
N LEU A 128 -12.24 7.28 4.69
CA LEU A 128 -12.60 6.00 4.09
C LEU A 128 -11.43 5.41 3.29
N LEU A 129 -10.61 6.26 2.69
CA LEU A 129 -9.49 5.88 1.85
C LEU A 129 -8.34 6.89 2.02
N GLY A 130 -7.10 6.41 2.16
CA GLY A 130 -5.91 7.25 2.22
C GLY A 130 -5.56 7.83 0.84
N SER A 131 -4.85 8.95 0.82
CA SER A 131 -4.53 9.69 -0.41
C SER A 131 -3.82 8.86 -1.49
N VAL A 132 -2.93 7.95 -1.10
CA VAL A 132 -2.24 7.04 -2.04
C VAL A 132 -3.24 6.04 -2.64
N ALA A 133 -4.03 5.38 -1.79
CA ALA A 133 -5.00 4.40 -2.24
C ALA A 133 -6.09 5.04 -3.12
N GLU A 134 -6.59 6.23 -2.75
CA GLU A 134 -7.53 6.99 -3.57
C GLU A 134 -6.95 7.31 -4.95
N HIS A 135 -5.73 7.80 -5.01
CA HIS A 135 -5.10 8.13 -6.29
C HIS A 135 -4.90 6.88 -7.16
N VAL A 136 -4.40 5.78 -6.59
CA VAL A 136 -4.20 4.52 -7.32
C VAL A 136 -5.53 3.98 -7.85
N VAL A 137 -6.60 3.94 -7.02
CA VAL A 137 -7.93 3.49 -7.46
C VAL A 137 -8.47 4.32 -8.63
N ARG A 138 -8.18 5.61 -8.65
CA ARG A 138 -8.66 6.53 -9.71
C ARG A 138 -7.86 6.46 -11.00
N THR A 139 -6.60 6.04 -10.96
CA THR A 139 -5.66 6.21 -12.10
C THR A 139 -5.07 4.91 -12.62
N ALA A 140 -5.13 3.81 -11.87
CA ALA A 140 -4.63 2.52 -12.34
C ALA A 140 -5.46 1.99 -13.53
N ALA A 141 -4.79 1.42 -14.52
CA ALA A 141 -5.42 0.79 -15.66
C ALA A 141 -5.99 -0.61 -15.34
N CYS A 142 -5.47 -1.28 -14.30
CA CYS A 142 -5.94 -2.56 -13.82
C CYS A 142 -6.86 -2.43 -12.58
N PRO A 143 -7.67 -3.45 -12.25
CA PRO A 143 -8.43 -3.50 -11.01
C PRO A 143 -7.58 -3.27 -9.76
N VAL A 144 -8.18 -2.63 -8.76
CA VAL A 144 -7.54 -2.35 -7.46
C VAL A 144 -8.43 -2.88 -6.34
N LEU A 145 -7.90 -3.80 -5.55
CA LEU A 145 -8.52 -4.30 -4.33
C LEU A 145 -7.93 -3.55 -3.13
N THR A 146 -8.76 -2.81 -2.42
CA THR A 146 -8.36 -2.13 -1.18
C THR A 146 -8.77 -2.94 0.05
N VAL A 147 -7.85 -3.13 0.98
CA VAL A 147 -8.04 -3.95 2.18
C VAL A 147 -7.97 -3.08 3.42
N ARG A 148 -8.91 -3.26 4.36
CA ARG A 148 -8.91 -2.62 5.67
C ARG A 148 -8.44 -3.59 6.73
N LYS A 149 -7.76 -3.07 7.75
CA LYS A 149 -7.47 -3.85 8.94
C LYS A 149 -8.79 -4.19 9.66
N PRO A 150 -9.06 -5.46 10.00
CA PRO A 150 -10.21 -5.82 10.82
C PRO A 150 -10.19 -5.05 12.16
N GLY A 151 -11.34 -4.52 12.58
CA GLY A 151 -11.48 -3.79 13.85
C GLY A 151 -11.44 -2.25 13.74
N THR A 152 -11.22 -1.68 12.58
CA THR A 152 -11.49 -0.24 12.34
C THR A 152 -12.97 -0.07 12.03
N GLN A 153 -13.82 -0.11 13.04
CA GLN A 153 -15.24 0.24 12.88
C GLN A 153 -15.31 1.73 12.53
N THR A 154 -15.80 2.04 11.35
CA THR A 154 -16.46 3.32 11.11
C THR A 154 -17.69 3.31 12.02
N HIS A 155 -17.78 4.20 12.99
CA HIS A 155 -19.05 4.51 13.62
C HIS A 155 -19.98 5.02 12.50
N GLU A 156 -20.81 4.12 11.97
CA GLU A 156 -22.04 4.52 11.33
C GLU A 156 -22.83 5.37 12.34
N HIS A 157 -23.35 6.48 11.87
CA HIS A 157 -24.31 7.29 12.58
C HIS A 157 -25.32 6.38 13.29
N ALA A 158 -25.19 6.24 14.62
CA ALA A 158 -26.30 5.79 15.42
C ALA A 158 -27.33 6.92 15.35
N ASP A 159 -28.37 6.64 14.62
CA ASP A 159 -29.64 7.38 14.65
C ASP A 159 -30.06 7.47 16.13
N GLN A 160 -29.89 8.64 16.74
CA GLN A 160 -30.44 8.87 18.06
C GLN A 160 -31.95 9.06 17.88
N PRO A 161 -32.80 8.24 18.49
CA PRO A 161 -34.23 8.51 18.50
C PRO A 161 -34.45 9.78 19.32
N THR A 162 -34.99 10.77 18.66
CA THR A 162 -35.46 12.01 19.29
C THR A 162 -36.53 11.67 20.32
N THR A 163 -36.18 11.68 21.59
CA THR A 163 -37.14 11.58 22.68
C THR A 163 -37.93 12.87 22.74
N ILE A 164 -39.17 12.80 22.30
CA ILE A 164 -40.13 13.89 22.48
C ILE A 164 -40.55 13.84 23.95
N GLU A 165 -40.02 14.76 24.77
CA GLU A 165 -40.56 15.04 26.08
C GLU A 165 -41.95 15.66 25.93
N LYS A 166 -42.98 14.94 26.41
CA LYS A 166 -44.29 15.46 26.61
C LYS A 166 -44.25 16.46 27.78
N VAL A 167 -44.41 17.75 27.45
CA VAL A 167 -44.75 18.74 28.45
C VAL A 167 -46.23 18.49 28.83
N ALA A 168 -46.47 18.08 30.04
CA ALA A 168 -47.79 18.09 30.68
C ALA A 168 -47.98 19.37 31.46
N CYS A 169 -49.18 19.92 31.37
CA CYS A 169 -49.70 21.14 32.03
C CYS A 169 -49.38 21.28 33.48
#